data_66cbaeed664d1ec062328bb18898770b
#
_entry.id   66cbaeed664d1ec062328bb18898770b
#
_cell.length_a   1.000
_cell.length_b   1.000
_cell.length_c   1.000
_cell.angle_alpha   90.00
_cell.angle_beta   90.00
_cell.angle_gamma   90.00
#
_symmetry.space_group_name_H-M   'P 1'
#
loop_
_entity.id
_entity.type
_entity.pdbx_description
1 polymer ?
#
loop_
_entity_poly.entity_id
_entity_poly.type
_entity_poly.pdbx_seq_one_letter_code
_entity_poly.pdbx_strand_id
1 'polypeptide(L)'
;MERLKQQLQAEEIRFAENESLAAHCTFKIGGPADVFARPETEEQLCRVIALCKACDVKYYLLGNGSNILFEDGGYRGVVVDTTALKMGIGFLENVSHPGAEPGAVYDAVIAGAGLKLSALCKAALDSSLTGLEFAYGIPGTVGGAVYMNAGAYGGEMKDVLVSVTYLTREGEIVTEDAANLDLSYRHSIFEENGGCILSAKFHLKRGDSAAIKARMDELMQKRINKQPLDKPSAGSTFKRPVGAFAAALIDQCGLRGYRHGGAAVSEKHCGFVVNLGGATCADVLALCDEVRAIVKEKTGYDLEKEIRVVKA
;
A
#
# COMPACT_ATOMS: atom_id res chain seq x y z
N MET A 1 14.58 23.22 7.13
CA MET A 1 15.12 21.86 7.31
C MET A 1 15.96 21.72 8.58
N GLU A 2 17.02 22.53 8.82
CA GLU A 2 17.88 22.38 10.01
C GLU A 2 17.14 22.47 11.35
N ARG A 3 16.21 23.42 11.50
CA ARG A 3 15.37 23.54 12.70
C ARG A 3 14.54 22.26 12.95
N LEU A 4 14.02 21.66 11.88
CA LEU A 4 13.27 20.39 11.96
C LEU A 4 14.16 19.27 12.51
N LYS A 5 15.36 19.10 11.96
CA LYS A 5 16.31 18.05 12.38
C LYS A 5 16.68 18.20 13.86
N GLN A 6 16.98 19.43 14.29
CA GLN A 6 17.27 19.71 15.71
C GLN A 6 16.12 19.31 16.64
N GLN A 7 14.87 19.57 16.21
CA GLN A 7 13.69 19.18 16.98
C GLN A 7 13.47 17.67 16.99
N LEU A 8 13.64 16.99 15.85
CA LEU A 8 13.56 15.52 15.78
C LEU A 8 14.61 14.87 16.71
N GLN A 9 15.84 15.41 16.73
CA GLN A 9 16.89 14.93 17.61
C GLN A 9 16.59 15.19 19.09
N ALA A 10 16.09 16.36 19.43
CA ALA A 10 15.73 16.72 20.81
C ALA A 10 14.59 15.86 21.38
N GLU A 11 13.71 15.36 20.51
CA GLU A 11 12.58 14.50 20.84
C GLU A 11 12.89 12.99 20.66
N GLU A 12 14.16 12.65 20.43
CA GLU A 12 14.66 11.27 20.26
C GLU A 12 13.94 10.51 19.13
N ILE A 13 13.42 11.23 18.13
CA ILE A 13 12.81 10.64 16.94
C ILE A 13 13.90 10.25 15.96
N ARG A 14 14.00 8.98 15.62
CA ARG A 14 15.01 8.48 14.69
C ARG A 14 14.81 9.05 13.29
N PHE A 15 15.86 9.50 12.67
CA PHE A 15 15.86 9.90 11.26
C PHE A 15 17.23 9.68 10.62
N ALA A 16 17.24 9.61 9.29
CA ALA A 16 18.45 9.63 8.46
C ALA A 16 18.35 10.78 7.46
N GLU A 17 19.51 11.30 7.04
CA GLU A 17 19.63 12.32 6.00
C GLU A 17 20.08 11.69 4.70
N ASN A 18 19.60 12.21 3.57
CA ASN A 18 19.94 11.72 2.23
C ASN A 18 19.75 10.21 2.06
N GLU A 19 18.72 9.68 2.72
CA GLU A 19 18.40 8.25 2.70
C GLU A 19 17.82 7.81 1.35
N SER A 20 18.41 6.76 0.75
CA SER A 20 17.98 6.24 -0.55
C SER A 20 16.59 5.61 -0.48
N LEU A 21 15.61 6.19 -1.17
CA LEU A 21 14.24 5.69 -1.22
C LEU A 21 14.10 4.37 -1.99
N ALA A 22 15.06 4.02 -2.83
CA ALA A 22 15.13 2.71 -3.47
C ALA A 22 15.23 1.57 -2.44
N ALA A 23 15.83 1.81 -1.25
CA ALA A 23 15.90 0.82 -0.18
C ALA A 23 14.53 0.55 0.48
N HIS A 24 13.60 1.51 0.40
CA HIS A 24 12.33 1.54 1.13
C HIS A 24 11.10 1.32 0.24
N CYS A 25 11.28 0.88 -1.00
CA CYS A 25 10.18 0.50 -1.88
C CYS A 25 10.46 -0.84 -2.58
N THR A 26 9.38 -1.54 -2.97
CA THR A 26 9.50 -2.85 -3.62
C THR A 26 10.01 -2.78 -5.06
N PHE A 27 9.91 -1.62 -5.71
CA PHE A 27 10.44 -1.39 -7.05
C PHE A 27 11.97 -1.22 -7.10
N LYS A 28 12.57 -0.88 -5.94
CA LYS A 28 14.00 -0.61 -5.81
C LYS A 28 14.47 0.53 -6.72
N ILE A 29 13.64 1.57 -6.88
CA ILE A 29 13.89 2.78 -7.66
C ILE A 29 13.57 3.99 -6.80
N GLY A 30 14.43 5.01 -6.85
CA GLY A 30 14.22 6.29 -6.17
C GLY A 30 15.52 6.89 -5.67
N GLY A 31 15.64 8.20 -5.81
CA GLY A 31 16.73 8.99 -5.26
C GLY A 31 16.60 9.19 -3.74
N PRO A 32 17.42 10.08 -3.15
CA PRO A 32 17.44 10.30 -1.71
C PRO A 32 16.27 11.16 -1.22
N ALA A 33 15.79 10.91 0.01
CA ALA A 33 15.00 11.86 0.77
C ALA A 33 15.91 12.82 1.54
N ASP A 34 15.54 14.10 1.67
CA ASP A 34 16.32 15.04 2.50
C ASP A 34 16.36 14.56 3.96
N VAL A 35 15.21 14.09 4.47
CA VAL A 35 15.08 13.46 5.78
C VAL A 35 14.16 12.24 5.66
N PHE A 36 14.60 11.13 6.24
CA PHE A 36 13.82 9.90 6.37
C PHE A 36 13.54 9.66 7.85
N ALA A 37 12.34 10.02 8.33
CA ALA A 37 11.96 9.94 9.73
C ALA A 37 11.29 8.58 10.04
N ARG A 38 11.62 7.99 11.19
CA ARG A 38 11.15 6.67 11.63
C ARG A 38 10.50 6.72 13.00
N PRO A 39 9.29 7.31 13.13
CA PRO A 39 8.57 7.33 14.38
C PRO A 39 8.22 5.92 14.83
N GLU A 40 8.40 5.61 16.12
CA GLU A 40 8.12 4.29 16.70
C GLU A 40 6.77 4.24 17.41
N THR A 41 6.20 5.40 17.76
CA THR A 41 4.90 5.52 18.43
C THR A 41 3.96 6.45 17.67
N GLU A 42 2.67 6.40 18.01
CA GLU A 42 1.65 7.31 17.45
C GLU A 42 1.96 8.76 17.81
N GLU A 43 2.38 9.02 19.04
CA GLU A 43 2.74 10.35 19.50
C GLU A 43 3.92 10.91 18.70
N GLN A 44 4.96 10.08 18.46
CA GLN A 44 6.09 10.48 17.63
C GLN A 44 5.66 10.76 16.19
N LEU A 45 4.77 9.95 15.60
CA LEU A 45 4.24 10.17 14.26
C LEU A 45 3.49 11.51 14.17
N CYS A 46 2.56 11.75 15.08
CA CYS A 46 1.82 13.01 15.17
C CYS A 46 2.79 14.20 15.34
N ARG A 47 3.83 14.01 16.14
CA ARG A 47 4.83 15.04 16.38
C ARG A 47 5.68 15.35 15.14
N VAL A 48 6.14 14.33 14.39
CA VAL A 48 6.84 14.53 13.11
C VAL A 48 5.99 15.36 12.15
N ILE A 49 4.72 15.02 12.00
CA ILE A 49 3.79 15.73 11.12
C ILE A 49 3.60 17.19 11.58
N ALA A 50 3.42 17.42 12.89
CA ALA A 50 3.29 18.76 13.44
C ALA A 50 4.56 19.60 13.23
N LEU A 51 5.74 19.01 13.41
CA LEU A 51 7.03 19.67 13.15
C LEU A 51 7.23 20.03 11.68
N CYS A 52 6.86 19.13 10.76
CA CYS A 52 6.91 19.41 9.33
C CYS A 52 6.03 20.62 8.98
N LYS A 53 4.81 20.70 9.51
CA LYS A 53 3.90 21.83 9.32
C LYS A 53 4.46 23.12 9.92
N ALA A 54 4.95 23.08 11.16
CA ALA A 54 5.51 24.25 11.86
C ALA A 54 6.77 24.82 11.20
N CYS A 55 7.49 23.96 10.45
CA CYS A 55 8.70 24.36 9.71
C CYS A 55 8.43 24.61 8.22
N ASP A 56 7.20 24.52 7.74
CA ASP A 56 6.79 24.60 6.33
C ASP A 56 7.60 23.64 5.44
N VAL A 57 7.75 22.41 5.90
CA VAL A 57 8.45 21.33 5.18
C VAL A 57 7.45 20.30 4.68
N LYS A 58 7.51 19.99 3.39
CA LYS A 58 6.69 18.91 2.81
C LYS A 58 7.00 17.58 3.46
N TYR A 59 6.01 16.72 3.60
CA TYR A 59 6.21 15.35 4.05
C TYR A 59 5.41 14.36 3.22
N TYR A 60 5.88 13.12 3.20
CA TYR A 60 5.24 11.98 2.55
C TYR A 60 5.17 10.80 3.50
N LEU A 61 3.98 10.23 3.68
CA LEU A 61 3.76 9.04 4.52
C LEU A 61 4.04 7.78 3.71
N LEU A 62 4.99 6.99 4.14
CA LEU A 62 5.42 5.78 3.46
C LEU A 62 5.10 4.54 4.30
N GLY A 63 4.31 3.63 3.75
CA GLY A 63 4.18 2.27 4.25
C GLY A 63 5.29 1.37 3.67
N ASN A 64 4.92 0.16 3.21
CA ASN A 64 5.90 -0.77 2.62
C ASN A 64 6.39 -0.39 1.21
N GLY A 65 5.98 0.74 0.64
CA GLY A 65 6.41 1.20 -0.68
C GLY A 65 6.06 0.24 -1.84
N SER A 66 4.99 -0.55 -1.70
CA SER A 66 4.66 -1.62 -2.65
C SER A 66 3.80 -1.18 -3.84
N ASN A 67 3.35 0.09 -3.85
CA ASN A 67 2.63 0.72 -4.96
C ASN A 67 3.25 2.07 -5.35
N ILE A 68 4.54 2.26 -5.07
CA ILE A 68 5.23 3.55 -5.16
C ILE A 68 6.39 3.47 -6.15
N LEU A 69 6.53 4.53 -6.96
CA LEU A 69 7.68 4.82 -7.78
C LEU A 69 8.20 6.21 -7.38
N PHE A 70 9.36 6.28 -6.75
CA PHE A 70 10.01 7.54 -6.43
C PHE A 70 10.81 8.08 -7.61
N GLU A 71 10.80 9.40 -7.80
CA GLU A 71 11.65 10.06 -8.81
C GLU A 71 13.14 9.84 -8.53
N ASP A 72 13.93 9.88 -9.60
CA ASP A 72 15.39 9.68 -9.56
C ASP A 72 16.09 10.81 -8.77
N GLY A 73 15.53 12.03 -8.78
CA GLY A 73 15.97 13.16 -7.96
C GLY A 73 15.68 13.01 -6.46
N GLY A 74 14.85 12.03 -6.08
CA GLY A 74 14.45 11.76 -4.70
C GLY A 74 13.25 12.60 -4.24
N TYR A 75 13.17 12.89 -2.94
CA TYR A 75 12.08 13.65 -2.34
C TYR A 75 12.65 14.85 -1.54
N ARG A 76 12.25 16.06 -1.94
CA ARG A 76 12.64 17.28 -1.22
C ARG A 76 11.69 17.55 -0.07
N GLY A 77 12.07 17.05 1.12
CA GLY A 77 11.25 17.10 2.33
C GLY A 77 11.49 15.90 3.24
N VAL A 78 10.48 15.55 4.02
CA VAL A 78 10.52 14.42 4.98
C VAL A 78 9.72 13.24 4.44
N VAL A 79 10.35 12.08 4.28
CA VAL A 79 9.63 10.82 4.13
C VAL A 79 9.47 10.19 5.51
N VAL A 80 8.24 9.90 5.90
CA VAL A 80 7.89 9.34 7.21
C VAL A 80 7.58 7.86 7.05
N ASP A 81 8.46 7.01 7.56
CA ASP A 81 8.32 5.55 7.52
C ASP A 81 7.37 5.07 8.61
N THR A 82 6.13 4.77 8.23
CA THR A 82 5.12 4.25 9.16
C THR A 82 5.35 2.78 9.53
N THR A 83 6.23 2.05 8.83
CA THR A 83 6.54 0.65 9.17
C THR A 83 7.34 0.52 10.47
N ALA A 84 7.93 1.62 10.95
CA ALA A 84 8.64 1.65 12.22
C ALA A 84 7.71 1.70 13.45
N LEU A 85 6.42 2.00 13.25
CA LEU A 85 5.44 2.09 14.33
C LEU A 85 5.26 0.75 15.04
N LYS A 86 5.48 0.75 16.33
CA LYS A 86 5.32 -0.41 17.24
C LYS A 86 3.88 -0.57 17.73
N MET A 87 2.92 -0.45 16.82
CA MET A 87 1.50 -0.64 17.13
C MET A 87 1.14 -2.12 16.95
N GLY A 88 0.47 -2.67 17.98
CA GLY A 88 0.11 -4.07 18.04
C GLY A 88 -1.19 -4.42 17.30
N ILE A 89 -1.67 -5.63 17.58
CA ILE A 89 -2.99 -6.13 17.20
C ILE A 89 -3.79 -6.32 18.48
N GLY A 90 -5.01 -5.76 18.51
CA GLY A 90 -5.99 -5.98 19.59
C GLY A 90 -7.17 -6.80 19.07
N PHE A 91 -7.78 -7.58 19.96
CA PHE A 91 -8.97 -8.38 19.67
C PHE A 91 -10.09 -8.02 20.64
N LEU A 92 -11.34 -7.94 20.12
CA LEU A 92 -12.56 -7.83 20.90
C LEU A 92 -13.49 -8.95 20.44
N GLU A 93 -13.84 -9.82 21.35
CA GLU A 93 -14.67 -11.00 21.03
C GLU A 93 -16.17 -10.70 21.02
N ASN A 94 -16.90 -11.46 20.23
CA ASN A 94 -18.37 -11.48 20.17
C ASN A 94 -18.99 -10.09 19.91
N VAL A 95 -18.46 -9.38 18.90
CA VAL A 95 -18.98 -8.06 18.54
C VAL A 95 -20.25 -8.17 17.71
N SER A 96 -21.15 -7.19 17.86
CA SER A 96 -22.30 -7.05 16.97
C SER A 96 -21.80 -6.64 15.57
N HIS A 97 -22.28 -7.35 14.54
CA HIS A 97 -21.95 -7.03 13.15
C HIS A 97 -23.26 -6.76 12.36
N PRO A 98 -23.39 -5.58 11.71
CA PRO A 98 -24.55 -5.28 10.88
C PRO A 98 -24.70 -6.31 9.74
N GLY A 99 -25.89 -6.87 9.58
CA GLY A 99 -26.15 -7.87 8.53
C GLY A 99 -25.57 -9.26 8.80
N ALA A 100 -25.18 -9.56 10.06
CA ALA A 100 -24.70 -10.90 10.43
C ALA A 100 -25.73 -11.99 10.09
N GLU A 101 -25.26 -13.09 9.49
CA GLU A 101 -26.07 -14.28 9.28
C GLU A 101 -26.49 -14.89 10.62
N PRO A 102 -27.67 -15.52 10.71
CA PRO A 102 -28.12 -16.19 11.92
C PRO A 102 -27.08 -17.21 12.42
N GLY A 103 -26.65 -17.08 13.68
CA GLY A 103 -25.65 -17.95 14.30
C GLY A 103 -24.19 -17.63 13.97
N ALA A 104 -23.90 -16.65 13.10
CA ALA A 104 -22.54 -16.24 12.84
C ALA A 104 -21.99 -15.38 14.00
N VAL A 105 -20.78 -15.68 14.45
CA VAL A 105 -20.07 -14.93 15.48
C VAL A 105 -18.95 -14.15 14.83
N TYR A 106 -18.86 -12.86 15.17
CA TYR A 106 -17.82 -11.97 14.69
C TYR A 106 -16.97 -11.48 15.87
N ASP A 107 -15.69 -11.33 15.59
CA ASP A 107 -14.74 -10.65 16.47
C ASP A 107 -14.21 -9.40 15.78
N ALA A 108 -13.88 -8.37 16.55
CA ALA A 108 -13.20 -7.21 16.02
C ALA A 108 -11.68 -7.37 16.17
N VAL A 109 -10.97 -7.04 15.11
CA VAL A 109 -9.51 -6.97 15.09
C VAL A 109 -9.11 -5.51 14.86
N ILE A 110 -8.30 -4.95 15.76
CA ILE A 110 -7.77 -3.59 15.65
C ILE A 110 -6.28 -3.71 15.36
N ALA A 111 -5.82 -3.10 14.26
CA ALA A 111 -4.44 -3.22 13.81
C ALA A 111 -3.85 -1.84 13.49
N GLY A 112 -2.61 -1.60 13.95
CA GLY A 112 -1.87 -0.39 13.65
C GLY A 112 -1.52 -0.25 12.16
N ALA A 113 -1.50 0.98 11.66
CA ALA A 113 -1.29 1.28 10.24
C ALA A 113 0.05 0.78 9.69
N GLY A 114 1.11 0.76 10.50
CA GLY A 114 2.44 0.29 10.11
C GLY A 114 2.58 -1.24 10.05
N LEU A 115 1.63 -1.99 10.58
CA LEU A 115 1.66 -3.45 10.61
C LEU A 115 1.60 -4.02 9.19
N LYS A 116 2.42 -5.03 8.89
CA LYS A 116 2.34 -5.77 7.62
C LYS A 116 1.01 -6.52 7.50
N LEU A 117 0.37 -6.47 6.33
CA LEU A 117 -0.86 -7.22 6.06
C LEU A 117 -0.71 -8.71 6.31
N SER A 118 0.42 -9.30 5.95
CA SER A 118 0.70 -10.72 6.20
C SER A 118 0.70 -11.07 7.68
N ALA A 119 1.14 -10.14 8.56
CA ALA A 119 1.10 -10.34 10.01
C ALA A 119 -0.34 -10.25 10.54
N LEU A 120 -1.14 -9.29 10.05
CA LEU A 120 -2.57 -9.21 10.37
C LEU A 120 -3.32 -10.48 9.95
N CYS A 121 -3.12 -10.94 8.70
CA CYS A 121 -3.76 -12.17 8.21
C CYS A 121 -3.36 -13.41 9.01
N LYS A 122 -2.08 -13.50 9.43
CA LYS A 122 -1.63 -14.59 10.28
C LYS A 122 -2.26 -14.54 11.67
N ALA A 123 -2.35 -13.38 12.29
CA ALA A 123 -3.02 -13.21 13.58
C ALA A 123 -4.51 -13.55 13.52
N ALA A 124 -5.19 -13.21 12.43
CA ALA A 124 -6.57 -13.62 12.17
C ALA A 124 -6.71 -15.15 12.04
N LEU A 125 -5.80 -15.80 11.28
CA LEU A 125 -5.74 -17.28 11.19
C LEU A 125 -5.51 -17.93 12.56
N ASP A 126 -4.54 -17.45 13.33
CA ASP A 126 -4.19 -17.96 14.65
C ASP A 126 -5.38 -17.84 15.64
N SER A 127 -6.29 -16.88 15.41
CA SER A 127 -7.55 -16.67 16.15
C SER A 127 -8.77 -17.31 15.48
N SER A 128 -8.59 -18.14 14.43
CA SER A 128 -9.68 -18.78 13.66
C SER A 128 -10.68 -17.78 13.07
N LEU A 129 -10.21 -16.64 12.57
CA LEU A 129 -11.02 -15.58 11.97
C LEU A 129 -10.83 -15.54 10.45
N THR A 130 -11.94 -15.68 9.70
CA THR A 130 -12.00 -15.66 8.23
C THR A 130 -12.35 -14.26 7.72
N GLY A 131 -11.98 -13.96 6.46
CA GLY A 131 -12.32 -12.71 5.77
C GLY A 131 -11.07 -11.95 5.27
N LEU A 132 -9.86 -12.29 5.72
CA LEU A 132 -8.61 -11.64 5.30
C LEU A 132 -7.71 -12.50 4.41
N GLU A 133 -8.15 -13.67 3.98
CA GLU A 133 -7.35 -14.61 3.18
C GLU A 133 -6.87 -14.00 1.87
N PHE A 134 -7.69 -13.12 1.25
CA PHE A 134 -7.35 -12.41 0.02
C PHE A 134 -6.13 -11.47 0.18
N ALA A 135 -5.93 -10.96 1.39
CA ALA A 135 -4.92 -9.95 1.69
C ALA A 135 -3.54 -10.55 2.02
N TYR A 136 -3.45 -11.85 2.35
CA TYR A 136 -2.23 -12.48 2.85
C TYR A 136 -1.01 -12.30 1.96
N GLY A 137 -1.20 -12.36 0.64
CA GLY A 137 -0.12 -12.19 -0.33
C GLY A 137 0.15 -10.72 -0.74
N ILE A 138 -0.60 -9.73 -0.26
CA ILE A 138 -0.39 -8.32 -0.63
C ILE A 138 0.80 -7.77 0.17
N PRO A 139 1.86 -7.25 -0.49
CA PRO A 139 3.08 -6.80 0.20
C PRO A 139 2.93 -5.39 0.78
N GLY A 140 1.84 -5.10 1.47
CA GLY A 140 1.51 -3.78 2.02
C GLY A 140 1.51 -3.75 3.55
N THR A 141 1.31 -2.55 4.10
CA THR A 141 0.91 -2.33 5.50
C THR A 141 -0.59 -2.15 5.59
N VAL A 142 -1.15 -2.28 6.80
CA VAL A 142 -2.57 -2.04 7.08
C VAL A 142 -3.00 -0.65 6.60
N GLY A 143 -2.26 0.41 6.97
CA GLY A 143 -2.57 1.78 6.55
C GLY A 143 -2.52 1.95 5.03
N GLY A 144 -1.47 1.42 4.37
CA GLY A 144 -1.37 1.46 2.91
C GLY A 144 -2.48 0.67 2.21
N ALA A 145 -2.93 -0.44 2.80
CA ALA A 145 -4.02 -1.23 2.24
C ALA A 145 -5.38 -0.54 2.38
N VAL A 146 -5.65 0.08 3.53
CA VAL A 146 -6.86 0.89 3.74
C VAL A 146 -6.86 2.10 2.81
N TYR A 147 -5.75 2.83 2.71
CA TYR A 147 -5.58 3.98 1.82
C TYR A 147 -5.95 3.65 0.36
N MET A 148 -5.57 2.47 -0.12
CA MET A 148 -5.80 2.01 -1.49
C MET A 148 -7.07 1.17 -1.64
N ASN A 149 -7.86 0.96 -0.59
CA ASN A 149 -8.86 -0.11 -0.58
C ASN A 149 -8.32 -1.36 -1.28
N ALA A 150 -7.18 -1.85 -0.80
CA ALA A 150 -6.44 -2.91 -1.46
C ALA A 150 -7.27 -4.18 -1.59
N GLY A 151 -7.24 -4.80 -2.76
CA GLY A 151 -8.00 -6.00 -3.03
C GLY A 151 -7.28 -6.96 -3.96
N ALA A 152 -7.58 -8.24 -3.81
CA ALA A 152 -7.09 -9.33 -4.65
C ALA A 152 -8.07 -10.52 -4.59
N TYR A 153 -8.14 -11.30 -5.68
CA TYR A 153 -8.91 -12.56 -5.73
C TYR A 153 -10.39 -12.43 -5.33
N GLY A 154 -11.00 -11.28 -5.59
CA GLY A 154 -12.42 -11.03 -5.35
C GLY A 154 -12.75 -10.45 -3.97
N GLY A 155 -11.78 -10.29 -3.06
CA GLY A 155 -11.94 -9.57 -1.81
C GLY A 155 -11.21 -8.23 -1.81
N GLU A 156 -11.66 -7.28 -1.03
CA GLU A 156 -11.04 -5.96 -0.82
C GLU A 156 -11.21 -5.49 0.63
N MET A 157 -10.42 -4.49 1.05
CA MET A 157 -10.40 -4.05 2.44
C MET A 157 -11.77 -3.60 2.94
N LYS A 158 -12.58 -2.93 2.10
CA LYS A 158 -13.93 -2.47 2.47
C LYS A 158 -14.88 -3.60 2.88
N ASP A 159 -14.61 -4.85 2.45
CA ASP A 159 -15.49 -5.99 2.76
C ASP A 159 -15.44 -6.39 4.24
N VAL A 160 -14.38 -6.01 4.95
CA VAL A 160 -14.12 -6.37 6.35
C VAL A 160 -13.83 -5.17 7.24
N LEU A 161 -13.56 -3.98 6.67
CA LEU A 161 -13.25 -2.76 7.40
C LEU A 161 -14.51 -2.19 8.05
N VAL A 162 -14.39 -1.77 9.31
CA VAL A 162 -15.48 -1.16 10.09
C VAL A 162 -15.23 0.31 10.35
N SER A 163 -14.02 0.66 10.79
CA SER A 163 -13.66 2.04 11.07
C SER A 163 -12.14 2.23 10.96
N VAL A 164 -11.75 3.49 10.82
CA VAL A 164 -10.35 3.91 10.78
C VAL A 164 -10.14 5.05 11.76
N THR A 165 -9.11 4.93 12.60
CA THR A 165 -8.60 6.06 13.39
C THR A 165 -7.47 6.72 12.63
N TYR A 166 -7.53 8.03 12.44
CA TYR A 166 -6.53 8.77 11.69
C TYR A 166 -6.31 10.18 12.24
N LEU A 167 -5.15 10.75 11.96
CA LEU A 167 -4.81 12.13 12.22
C LEU A 167 -5.27 12.99 11.03
N THR A 168 -6.10 14.00 11.28
CA THR A 168 -6.56 14.94 10.26
C THR A 168 -5.46 15.92 9.84
N ARG A 169 -5.70 16.68 8.78
CA ARG A 169 -4.78 17.77 8.39
C ARG A 169 -4.68 18.86 9.45
N GLU A 170 -5.71 19.05 10.26
CA GLU A 170 -5.76 20.04 11.35
C GLU A 170 -4.97 19.57 12.58
N GLY A 171 -4.68 18.25 12.67
CA GLY A 171 -3.93 17.65 13.78
C GLY A 171 -4.81 17.01 14.84
N GLU A 172 -6.08 16.75 14.53
CA GLU A 172 -7.02 16.07 15.39
C GLU A 172 -7.01 14.56 15.10
N ILE A 173 -7.09 13.73 16.15
CA ILE A 173 -7.29 12.31 16.01
C ILE A 173 -8.78 12.01 16.02
N VAL A 174 -9.26 11.44 14.93
CA VAL A 174 -10.66 11.09 14.75
C VAL A 174 -10.81 9.63 14.36
N THR A 175 -11.95 9.04 14.69
CA THR A 175 -12.34 7.71 14.24
C THR A 175 -13.55 7.83 13.34
N GLU A 176 -13.45 7.33 12.11
CA GLU A 176 -14.49 7.43 11.09
C GLU A 176 -14.94 6.02 10.68
N ASP A 177 -16.25 5.85 10.48
CA ASP A 177 -16.84 4.60 10.00
C ASP A 177 -16.46 4.35 8.54
N ALA A 178 -16.26 3.08 8.18
CA ALA A 178 -15.87 2.68 6.83
C ALA A 178 -16.84 3.17 5.75
N ALA A 179 -18.11 3.32 6.07
CA ALA A 179 -19.15 3.84 5.16
C ALA A 179 -18.88 5.29 4.69
N ASN A 180 -18.13 6.06 5.48
CA ASN A 180 -17.82 7.46 5.19
C ASN A 180 -16.43 7.66 4.54
N LEU A 181 -15.71 6.56 4.27
CA LEU A 181 -14.34 6.61 3.74
C LEU A 181 -14.25 6.60 2.21
N ASP A 182 -15.37 6.64 1.50
CA ASP A 182 -15.45 6.60 0.01
C ASP A 182 -14.58 5.47 -0.59
N LEU A 183 -14.70 4.28 -0.02
CA LEU A 183 -13.91 3.13 -0.43
C LEU A 183 -14.41 2.56 -1.76
N SER A 184 -13.63 2.75 -2.81
CA SER A 184 -13.90 2.23 -4.14
C SER A 184 -12.64 1.61 -4.75
N TYR A 185 -12.66 1.25 -6.04
CA TYR A 185 -11.53 0.60 -6.69
C TYR A 185 -10.25 1.45 -6.63
N ARG A 186 -9.29 1.05 -5.80
CA ARG A 186 -8.00 1.73 -5.56
C ARG A 186 -8.15 3.16 -5.06
N HIS A 187 -9.18 3.42 -4.27
CA HIS A 187 -9.51 4.74 -3.77
C HIS A 187 -10.01 4.70 -2.32
N SER A 188 -9.73 5.76 -1.59
CA SER A 188 -10.33 6.14 -0.32
C SER A 188 -10.26 7.65 -0.12
N ILE A 189 -11.09 8.21 0.77
CA ILE A 189 -11.10 9.64 1.12
C ILE A 189 -9.72 10.20 1.52
N PHE A 190 -8.81 9.33 1.99
CA PHE A 190 -7.46 9.74 2.42
C PHE A 190 -6.60 10.28 1.27
N GLU A 191 -6.95 9.97 0.02
CA GLU A 191 -6.29 10.53 -1.17
C GLU A 191 -6.55 12.03 -1.27
N GLU A 192 -7.71 12.50 -0.84
CA GLU A 192 -8.16 13.88 -0.97
C GLU A 192 -7.94 14.68 0.32
N ASN A 193 -8.32 14.09 1.46
CA ASN A 193 -8.23 14.79 2.75
C ASN A 193 -6.81 14.79 3.34
N GLY A 194 -5.91 13.90 2.86
CA GLY A 194 -4.53 13.79 3.31
C GLY A 194 -4.39 13.37 4.78
N GLY A 195 -5.40 12.71 5.33
CA GLY A 195 -5.36 12.15 6.68
C GLY A 195 -4.30 11.06 6.82
N CYS A 196 -3.64 11.01 7.98
CA CYS A 196 -2.66 9.99 8.31
C CYS A 196 -3.32 8.85 9.08
N ILE A 197 -3.49 7.69 8.45
CA ILE A 197 -4.09 6.51 9.08
C ILE A 197 -3.17 6.04 10.23
N LEU A 198 -3.75 5.87 11.43
CA LEU A 198 -3.08 5.40 12.64
C LEU A 198 -3.41 3.94 12.91
N SER A 199 -4.69 3.58 12.83
CA SER A 199 -5.15 2.19 13.01
C SER A 199 -6.44 1.93 12.23
N ALA A 200 -6.73 0.66 12.02
CA ALA A 200 -7.95 0.20 11.37
C ALA A 200 -8.61 -0.91 12.19
N LYS A 201 -9.94 -0.90 12.24
CA LYS A 201 -10.78 -1.90 12.91
C LYS A 201 -11.51 -2.72 11.85
N PHE A 202 -11.40 -4.03 11.98
CA PHE A 202 -12.03 -5.01 11.11
C PHE A 202 -13.01 -5.87 11.89
N HIS A 203 -14.14 -6.28 11.28
CA HIS A 203 -14.98 -7.35 11.80
C HIS A 203 -14.73 -8.61 10.96
N LEU A 204 -14.31 -9.67 11.62
CA LEU A 204 -14.00 -10.94 11.01
C LEU A 204 -14.89 -12.03 11.61
N LYS A 205 -15.41 -12.91 10.75
CA LYS A 205 -16.27 -14.03 11.16
C LYS A 205 -15.42 -15.16 11.73
N ARG A 206 -15.87 -15.83 12.79
CA ARG A 206 -15.24 -17.06 13.26
C ARG A 206 -15.43 -18.17 12.24
N GLY A 207 -14.37 -18.92 11.98
CA GLY A 207 -14.34 -19.98 10.96
C GLY A 207 -13.47 -21.16 11.35
N ASP A 208 -13.36 -22.11 10.44
CA ASP A 208 -12.46 -23.26 10.59
C ASP A 208 -11.04 -22.87 10.21
N SER A 209 -10.09 -22.98 11.15
CA SER A 209 -8.70 -22.60 10.98
C SER A 209 -8.01 -23.36 9.84
N ALA A 210 -8.34 -24.65 9.65
CA ALA A 210 -7.75 -25.45 8.58
C ALA A 210 -8.24 -24.97 7.19
N ALA A 211 -9.51 -24.63 7.07
CA ALA A 211 -10.09 -24.07 5.85
C ALA A 211 -9.50 -22.68 5.53
N ILE A 212 -9.38 -21.81 6.53
CA ILE A 212 -8.75 -20.48 6.40
C ILE A 212 -7.32 -20.64 5.89
N LYS A 213 -6.53 -21.49 6.54
CA LYS A 213 -5.14 -21.75 6.13
C LYS A 213 -5.05 -22.29 4.71
N ALA A 214 -5.86 -23.27 4.37
CA ALA A 214 -5.89 -23.86 3.03
C ALA A 214 -6.21 -22.79 1.96
N ARG A 215 -7.13 -21.87 2.25
CA ARG A 215 -7.46 -20.76 1.36
C ARG A 215 -6.31 -19.77 1.22
N MET A 216 -5.65 -19.39 2.30
CA MET A 216 -4.47 -18.52 2.27
C MET A 216 -3.35 -19.14 1.42
N ASP A 217 -3.06 -20.43 1.62
CA ASP A 217 -2.03 -21.17 0.88
C ASP A 217 -2.37 -21.25 -0.61
N GLU A 218 -3.63 -21.55 -0.95
CA GLU A 218 -4.12 -21.57 -2.33
C GLU A 218 -3.89 -20.21 -3.04
N LEU A 219 -4.29 -19.11 -2.37
CA LEU A 219 -4.16 -17.76 -2.95
C LEU A 219 -2.70 -17.34 -3.08
N MET A 220 -1.86 -17.69 -2.11
CA MET A 220 -0.42 -17.47 -2.19
C MET A 220 0.20 -18.26 -3.35
N GLN A 221 -0.17 -19.52 -3.51
CA GLN A 221 0.34 -20.34 -4.62
C GLN A 221 -0.08 -19.79 -5.98
N LYS A 222 -1.33 -19.34 -6.13
CA LYS A 222 -1.80 -18.65 -7.34
C LYS A 222 -0.96 -17.41 -7.64
N ARG A 223 -0.58 -16.66 -6.60
CA ARG A 223 0.26 -15.46 -6.72
C ARG A 223 1.68 -15.82 -7.16
N ILE A 224 2.31 -16.79 -6.50
CA ILE A 224 3.64 -17.28 -6.85
C ILE A 224 3.69 -17.75 -8.30
N ASN A 225 2.68 -18.49 -8.75
CA ASN A 225 2.63 -19.03 -10.10
C ASN A 225 2.44 -17.95 -11.19
N LYS A 226 1.69 -16.87 -10.88
CA LYS A 226 1.26 -15.89 -11.89
C LYS A 226 2.02 -14.57 -11.87
N GLN A 227 2.62 -14.17 -10.74
CA GLN A 227 3.25 -12.86 -10.60
C GLN A 227 4.78 -12.97 -10.54
N PRO A 228 5.51 -11.94 -11.03
CA PRO A 228 6.98 -11.91 -11.04
C PRO A 228 7.55 -11.51 -9.67
N LEU A 229 7.32 -12.34 -8.64
CA LEU A 229 7.72 -12.05 -7.25
C LEU A 229 9.25 -12.08 -7.05
N ASP A 230 9.97 -12.63 -8.01
CA ASP A 230 11.43 -12.71 -8.08
C ASP A 230 12.10 -11.43 -8.58
N LYS A 231 11.30 -10.47 -9.09
CA LYS A 231 11.81 -9.21 -9.64
C LYS A 231 11.22 -8.01 -8.90
N PRO A 232 12.01 -6.94 -8.66
CA PRO A 232 11.49 -5.70 -8.08
C PRO A 232 10.40 -5.08 -8.96
N SER A 233 9.27 -4.70 -8.35
CA SER A 233 8.14 -4.05 -9.00
C SER A 233 7.26 -3.35 -7.96
N ALA A 234 6.32 -2.51 -8.41
CA ALA A 234 5.29 -1.91 -7.57
C ALA A 234 3.91 -2.57 -7.80
N GLY A 235 3.85 -3.89 -8.02
CA GLY A 235 2.60 -4.58 -8.30
C GLY A 235 2.09 -4.35 -9.71
N SER A 236 0.76 -4.37 -9.88
CA SER A 236 0.13 -4.05 -11.18
C SER A 236 0.39 -2.59 -11.53
N THR A 237 0.91 -2.36 -12.74
CA THR A 237 1.34 -1.03 -13.17
C THR A 237 0.17 -0.17 -13.66
N PHE A 238 -0.85 -0.82 -14.25
CA PHE A 238 -2.02 -0.15 -14.80
C PHE A 238 -3.30 -0.61 -14.11
N LYS A 239 -4.23 0.33 -13.91
CA LYS A 239 -5.59 0.05 -13.45
C LYS A 239 -6.32 -0.87 -14.43
N ARG A 240 -7.31 -1.59 -13.93
CA ARG A 240 -8.19 -2.38 -14.79
C ARG A 240 -9.11 -1.44 -15.55
N PRO A 241 -9.07 -1.39 -16.90
CA PRO A 241 -10.03 -0.63 -17.68
C PRO A 241 -11.42 -1.28 -17.62
N VAL A 242 -12.45 -0.48 -17.88
CA VAL A 242 -13.83 -0.98 -17.92
C VAL A 242 -13.98 -2.01 -19.03
N GLY A 243 -14.50 -3.19 -18.70
CA GLY A 243 -14.77 -4.27 -19.68
C GLY A 243 -13.55 -5.08 -20.11
N ALA A 244 -12.33 -4.78 -19.60
CA ALA A 244 -11.12 -5.50 -20.00
C ALA A 244 -10.13 -5.68 -18.83
N PHE A 245 -9.02 -6.37 -19.10
CA PHE A 245 -7.90 -6.53 -18.18
C PHE A 245 -6.65 -5.93 -18.82
N ALA A 246 -6.00 -4.98 -18.15
CA ALA A 246 -4.80 -4.33 -18.66
C ALA A 246 -3.71 -5.34 -19.08
N ALA A 247 -3.47 -6.37 -18.26
CA ALA A 247 -2.49 -7.42 -18.58
C ALA A 247 -2.82 -8.18 -19.87
N ALA A 248 -4.10 -8.47 -20.13
CA ALA A 248 -4.52 -9.16 -21.33
C ALA A 248 -4.37 -8.27 -22.59
N LEU A 249 -4.72 -6.99 -22.48
CA LEU A 249 -4.53 -6.03 -23.58
C LEU A 249 -3.05 -5.86 -23.94
N ILE A 250 -2.19 -5.73 -22.93
CA ILE A 250 -0.73 -5.59 -23.12
C ILE A 250 -0.16 -6.86 -23.77
N ASP A 251 -0.59 -8.04 -23.33
CA ASP A 251 -0.16 -9.33 -23.89
C ASP A 251 -0.64 -9.50 -25.34
N GLN A 252 -1.91 -9.17 -25.62
CA GLN A 252 -2.51 -9.18 -26.98
C GLN A 252 -1.76 -8.26 -27.95
N CYS A 253 -1.22 -7.15 -27.46
CA CYS A 253 -0.40 -6.23 -28.27
C CYS A 253 1.02 -6.75 -28.55
N GLY A 254 1.42 -7.90 -27.99
CA GLY A 254 2.76 -8.49 -28.16
C GLY A 254 3.84 -7.81 -27.33
N LEU A 255 3.45 -7.14 -26.24
CA LEU A 255 4.37 -6.35 -25.40
C LEU A 255 5.00 -7.12 -24.23
N ARG A 256 4.84 -8.45 -24.18
CA ARG A 256 5.52 -9.31 -23.19
C ARG A 256 7.03 -9.16 -23.33
N GLY A 257 7.72 -8.81 -22.24
CA GLY A 257 9.16 -8.59 -22.24
C GLY A 257 9.62 -7.30 -22.94
N TYR A 258 8.70 -6.43 -23.38
CA TYR A 258 9.04 -5.14 -23.97
C TYR A 258 9.80 -4.26 -22.98
N ARG A 259 10.86 -3.55 -23.44
CA ARG A 259 11.85 -2.90 -22.58
C ARG A 259 12.06 -1.45 -22.93
N HIS A 260 12.32 -0.63 -21.90
CA HIS A 260 12.90 0.70 -22.02
C HIS A 260 13.95 0.88 -20.92
N GLY A 261 15.20 1.16 -21.29
CA GLY A 261 16.30 1.21 -20.32
C GLY A 261 16.40 -0.05 -19.45
N GLY A 262 16.42 0.12 -18.13
CA GLY A 262 16.43 -0.96 -17.15
C GLY A 262 15.05 -1.54 -16.80
N ALA A 263 13.96 -0.95 -17.31
CA ALA A 263 12.59 -1.38 -17.04
C ALA A 263 12.06 -2.32 -18.13
N ALA A 264 11.18 -3.26 -17.76
CA ALA A 264 10.53 -4.16 -18.71
C ALA A 264 9.10 -4.54 -18.31
N VAL A 265 8.23 -4.77 -19.29
CA VAL A 265 7.00 -5.53 -19.09
C VAL A 265 7.37 -6.96 -18.71
N SER A 266 6.82 -7.46 -17.61
CA SER A 266 7.16 -8.79 -17.12
C SER A 266 6.78 -9.89 -18.11
N GLU A 267 7.69 -10.82 -18.35
CA GLU A 267 7.43 -12.02 -19.13
C GLU A 267 6.42 -12.98 -18.48
N LYS A 268 6.30 -12.92 -17.16
CA LYS A 268 5.38 -13.77 -16.38
C LYS A 268 3.97 -13.22 -16.30
N HIS A 269 3.84 -11.88 -16.21
CA HIS A 269 2.54 -11.20 -16.08
C HIS A 269 2.60 -9.80 -16.70
N CYS A 270 1.99 -9.61 -17.87
CA CYS A 270 2.08 -8.36 -18.63
C CYS A 270 1.50 -7.11 -17.95
N GLY A 271 0.74 -7.27 -16.87
CA GLY A 271 0.28 -6.15 -16.04
C GLY A 271 1.33 -5.57 -15.10
N PHE A 272 2.52 -6.18 -15.02
CA PHE A 272 3.63 -5.74 -14.18
C PHE A 272 4.76 -5.15 -15.02
N VAL A 273 5.24 -3.99 -14.63
CA VAL A 273 6.56 -3.50 -15.02
C VAL A 273 7.55 -3.89 -13.94
N VAL A 274 8.68 -4.45 -14.33
CA VAL A 274 9.74 -4.93 -13.43
C VAL A 274 11.03 -4.17 -13.66
N ASN A 275 11.82 -4.02 -12.61
CA ASN A 275 13.19 -3.53 -12.68
C ASN A 275 14.13 -4.73 -12.93
N LEU A 276 14.82 -4.72 -14.07
CA LEU A 276 15.77 -5.76 -14.46
C LEU A 276 17.17 -5.55 -13.85
N GLY A 277 17.35 -4.47 -13.09
CA GLY A 277 18.60 -4.00 -12.53
C GLY A 277 18.96 -2.64 -13.14
N GLY A 278 19.16 -1.63 -12.27
CA GLY A 278 19.53 -0.27 -12.68
C GLY A 278 18.45 0.54 -13.39
N ALA A 279 17.17 0.11 -13.35
CA ALA A 279 16.09 0.92 -13.90
C ALA A 279 15.93 2.22 -13.12
N THR A 280 15.68 3.31 -13.85
CA THR A 280 15.36 4.63 -13.32
C THR A 280 13.84 4.86 -13.31
N CYS A 281 13.39 5.87 -12.56
CA CYS A 281 12.00 6.33 -12.64
C CYS A 281 11.65 6.79 -14.06
N ALA A 282 12.58 7.48 -14.72
CA ALA A 282 12.42 7.91 -16.10
C ALA A 282 12.21 6.73 -17.05
N ASP A 283 12.98 5.64 -16.93
CA ASP A 283 12.81 4.41 -17.72
C ASP A 283 11.40 3.82 -17.56
N VAL A 284 10.93 3.70 -16.31
CA VAL A 284 9.60 3.15 -16.02
C VAL A 284 8.49 4.01 -16.61
N LEU A 285 8.60 5.34 -16.48
CA LEU A 285 7.59 6.26 -17.00
C LEU A 285 7.56 6.23 -18.53
N ALA A 286 8.72 6.25 -19.19
CA ALA A 286 8.83 6.14 -20.65
C ALA A 286 8.24 4.82 -21.14
N LEU A 287 8.60 3.69 -20.50
CA LEU A 287 8.01 2.38 -20.82
C LEU A 287 6.47 2.37 -20.66
N CYS A 288 5.95 2.97 -19.58
CA CYS A 288 4.51 3.05 -19.37
C CYS A 288 3.81 3.86 -20.46
N ASP A 289 4.39 4.97 -20.88
CA ASP A 289 3.81 5.84 -21.92
C ASP A 289 3.86 5.16 -23.30
N GLU A 290 4.93 4.45 -23.65
CA GLU A 290 5.03 3.63 -24.87
C GLU A 290 4.00 2.49 -24.87
N VAL A 291 3.89 1.73 -23.77
CA VAL A 291 2.89 0.66 -23.62
C VAL A 291 1.48 1.21 -23.77
N ARG A 292 1.17 2.35 -23.13
CA ARG A 292 -0.13 3.02 -23.22
C ARG A 292 -0.45 3.43 -24.65
N ALA A 293 0.51 4.04 -25.38
CA ALA A 293 0.33 4.48 -26.75
C ALA A 293 0.04 3.29 -27.69
N ILE A 294 0.83 2.21 -27.60
CA ILE A 294 0.66 1.00 -28.43
C ILE A 294 -0.67 0.30 -28.13
N VAL A 295 -1.04 0.16 -26.87
CA VAL A 295 -2.32 -0.47 -26.50
C VAL A 295 -3.48 0.38 -26.99
N LYS A 296 -3.42 1.70 -26.83
CA LYS A 296 -4.47 2.62 -27.32
C LYS A 296 -4.64 2.54 -28.83
N GLU A 297 -3.54 2.55 -29.58
CA GLU A 297 -3.56 2.43 -31.05
C GLU A 297 -4.18 1.11 -31.51
N LYS A 298 -3.77 -0.02 -30.90
CA LYS A 298 -4.18 -1.36 -31.36
C LYS A 298 -5.55 -1.81 -30.84
N THR A 299 -6.00 -1.32 -29.68
CA THR A 299 -7.20 -1.85 -29.00
C THR A 299 -8.26 -0.78 -28.70
N GLY A 300 -7.95 0.50 -28.81
CA GLY A 300 -8.80 1.62 -28.42
C GLY A 300 -8.84 1.90 -26.90
N TYR A 301 -8.28 1.03 -26.06
CA TYR A 301 -8.25 1.22 -24.61
C TYR A 301 -7.12 2.17 -24.19
N ASP A 302 -7.46 3.19 -23.41
CA ASP A 302 -6.47 4.09 -22.80
C ASP A 302 -6.14 3.62 -21.39
N LEU A 303 -4.92 3.14 -21.17
CA LEU A 303 -4.48 2.59 -19.87
C LEU A 303 -4.12 3.72 -18.90
N GLU A 304 -4.63 3.64 -17.67
CA GLU A 304 -4.27 4.53 -16.55
C GLU A 304 -3.29 3.84 -15.61
N LYS A 305 -2.24 4.56 -15.16
CA LYS A 305 -1.27 4.03 -14.19
C LYS A 305 -1.94 3.81 -12.83
N GLU A 306 -1.73 2.63 -12.21
CA GLU A 306 -2.13 2.32 -10.82
C GLU A 306 -1.00 2.66 -9.83
N ILE A 307 0.26 2.54 -10.27
CA ILE A 307 1.43 2.91 -9.46
C ILE A 307 1.44 4.42 -9.21
N ARG A 308 1.79 4.81 -7.99
CA ARG A 308 1.86 6.21 -7.57
C ARG A 308 3.28 6.73 -7.72
N VAL A 309 3.43 7.74 -8.56
CA VAL A 309 4.71 8.44 -8.76
C VAL A 309 4.84 9.54 -7.71
N VAL A 310 5.86 9.43 -6.87
CA VAL A 310 6.16 10.43 -5.84
C VAL A 310 7.23 11.36 -6.36
N LYS A 311 6.80 12.61 -6.60
CA LYS A 311 7.65 13.68 -7.14
C LYS A 311 8.37 14.45 -6.05
N ALA A 312 9.51 15.02 -6.43
CA ALA A 312 10.34 15.86 -5.56
C ALA A 312 9.61 17.10 -5.03
#